data_ea8ee4734b27ef6652f17e850fc18901
#
_entry.id   ea8ee4734b27ef6652f17e850fc18901
#
_cell.length_a   1.000
_cell.length_b   1.000
_cell.length_c   1.000
_cell.angle_alpha   90.00
_cell.angle_beta   90.00
_cell.angle_gamma   90.00
#
_symmetry.space_group_name_H-M   'P 1'
#
loop_
_entity.id
_entity.type
_entity.pdbx_description
1 polymer ?
#
loop_
_entity_poly.entity_id
_entity_poly.type
_entity_poly.pdbx_seq_one_letter_code
_entity_poly.pdbx_strand_id
1 'polypeptide(L)'
;MSYTNSYVFPVLHGNLPNIGDTFLGRVIEEVHRKVQAPIQMVTLTAIQAASAGFQHRAKVELHHGKVVPIGTYGINVANSGERKTAVDNVLTKSLREKDKQERKLNSKRQERYELEVEAFKTKRRMVKKEITKSKNFDPGELVDELSKLEELKPEKPKLAKLVYEDTTIEALLMGMSSAHNSAYLGSSEGGTVFQSGIMSATPVLNAIYSGDSQTVDRKTAESIYLDDARLTIHVMTQPSTLNTLRLKQKVDMKGNGFLARCLVCVSQSLCGYRFSYHAVGGDEDNYVDEFNSKIAYSLSHCNSGQDTILRLSESARVAIAQISDNIERQQQPGGRYENDTDHASKLIENVHRVAAILHCLNSDVSGQIELEEVLQAAEIVSFFSDHYMSLFSESYLLTTRAEQLYEWIYNSYITLGVRYLRCNWVIKRGPDCVRKGKPLYQALEFLEEQHRLKVFNHKKYNVIDLLPTFDHDESKFNYDLSWQTNMPSNR
;
A
#
# COMPACT_ATOMS: atom_id res chain seq x y z
N MET A 1 24.87 34.66 -5.69
CA MET A 1 23.47 34.75 -6.12
C MET A 1 22.73 33.62 -5.37
N SER A 2 21.96 34.03 -4.37
CA SER A 2 21.29 33.08 -3.46
C SER A 2 20.00 32.59 -4.10
N TYR A 3 19.99 31.35 -4.58
CA TYR A 3 18.76 30.67 -4.95
C TYR A 3 18.12 30.12 -3.67
N THR A 4 17.38 30.95 -2.96
CA THR A 4 16.46 30.53 -1.91
C THR A 4 15.11 30.19 -2.57
N ASN A 5 15.06 29.18 -3.41
CA ASN A 5 13.81 28.49 -3.66
C ASN A 5 13.65 27.44 -2.55
N SER A 6 13.03 27.83 -1.45
CA SER A 6 12.53 26.91 -0.44
C SER A 6 11.45 26.06 -1.12
N TYR A 7 11.82 24.86 -1.55
CA TYR A 7 10.88 23.88 -2.03
C TYR A 7 10.00 23.49 -0.83
N VAL A 8 8.81 24.06 -0.79
CA VAL A 8 7.80 23.69 0.20
C VAL A 8 7.18 22.39 -0.30
N PHE A 9 7.31 21.31 0.46
CA PHE A 9 6.59 20.08 0.17
C PHE A 9 5.10 20.45 0.05
N PRO A 10 4.46 20.24 -1.11
CA PRO A 10 3.13 20.80 -1.32
C PRO A 10 2.16 20.25 -0.28
N VAL A 11 1.49 21.14 0.43
CA VAL A 11 0.33 20.78 1.24
C VAL A 11 -0.81 20.60 0.25
N LEU A 12 -0.98 19.37 -0.23
CA LEU A 12 -1.99 19.06 -1.23
C LEU A 12 -3.34 18.84 -0.54
N HIS A 13 -4.22 19.80 -0.71
CA HIS A 13 -5.64 19.63 -0.42
C HIS A 13 -6.31 18.91 -1.60
N GLY A 14 -6.35 17.58 -1.57
CA GLY A 14 -7.22 16.76 -2.41
C GLY A 14 -7.00 16.78 -3.93
N ASN A 15 -6.10 17.60 -4.45
CA ASN A 15 -5.81 17.66 -5.87
C ASN A 15 -4.81 16.57 -6.26
N LEU A 16 -5.07 15.93 -7.40
CA LEU A 16 -4.12 15.01 -8.00
C LEU A 16 -2.79 15.72 -8.28
N PRO A 17 -1.65 15.00 -8.15
CA PRO A 17 -0.36 15.54 -8.56
C PRO A 17 -0.40 15.95 -10.04
N ASN A 18 0.30 17.04 -10.38
CA ASN A 18 0.39 17.53 -11.75
C ASN A 18 1.34 16.66 -12.60
N ILE A 19 0.85 15.47 -12.98
CA ILE A 19 1.59 14.49 -13.80
C ILE A 19 0.95 14.27 -15.18
N GLY A 20 -0.04 15.08 -15.56
CA GLY A 20 -0.85 14.87 -16.77
C GLY A 20 -0.04 14.79 -18.07
N ASP A 21 1.01 15.62 -18.21
CA ASP A 21 1.86 15.66 -19.41
C ASP A 21 2.94 14.57 -19.44
N THR A 22 3.07 13.77 -18.38
CA THR A 22 4.03 12.64 -18.32
C THR A 22 3.49 11.40 -18.98
N PHE A 23 4.38 10.45 -19.33
CA PHE A 23 3.95 9.15 -19.82
C PHE A 23 3.00 8.43 -18.85
N LEU A 24 3.36 8.40 -17.56
CA LEU A 24 2.50 7.82 -16.54
C LEU A 24 1.15 8.55 -16.43
N GLY A 25 1.15 9.88 -16.50
CA GLY A 25 -0.09 10.68 -16.48
C GLY A 25 -1.03 10.32 -17.63
N ARG A 26 -0.52 10.18 -18.85
CA ARG A 26 -1.30 9.77 -20.02
C ARG A 26 -1.86 8.36 -19.88
N VAL A 27 -1.10 7.42 -19.32
CA VAL A 27 -1.60 6.07 -19.00
C VAL A 27 -2.75 6.14 -18.00
N ILE A 28 -2.61 6.96 -16.96
CA ILE A 28 -3.63 7.13 -15.92
C ILE A 28 -4.92 7.73 -16.52
N GLU A 29 -4.79 8.77 -17.33
CA GLU A 29 -5.94 9.41 -17.99
C GLU A 29 -6.66 8.46 -18.94
N GLU A 30 -5.91 7.68 -19.73
CA GLU A 30 -6.48 6.70 -20.63
C GLU A 30 -7.29 5.63 -19.88
N VAL A 31 -6.72 5.06 -18.78
CA VAL A 31 -7.43 4.08 -17.96
C VAL A 31 -8.63 4.70 -17.25
N HIS A 32 -8.47 5.91 -16.69
CA HIS A 32 -9.56 6.64 -16.06
C HIS A 32 -10.74 6.84 -17.03
N ARG A 33 -10.46 7.32 -18.23
CA ARG A 33 -11.45 7.55 -19.29
C ARG A 33 -12.11 6.25 -19.77
N LYS A 34 -11.30 5.22 -20.13
CA LYS A 34 -11.81 3.96 -20.69
C LYS A 34 -12.53 3.10 -19.65
N VAL A 35 -11.98 3.01 -18.45
CA VAL A 35 -12.55 2.20 -17.35
C VAL A 35 -13.57 2.98 -16.53
N GLN A 36 -13.57 4.31 -16.56
CA GLN A 36 -14.38 5.19 -15.70
C GLN A 36 -14.24 4.82 -14.22
N ALA A 37 -13.01 4.66 -13.76
CA ALA A 37 -12.65 4.35 -12.39
C ALA A 37 -12.02 5.60 -11.72
N PRO A 38 -12.08 5.73 -10.38
CA PRO A 38 -11.45 6.84 -9.67
C PRO A 38 -9.99 7.00 -10.03
N ILE A 39 -9.60 8.19 -10.47
CA ILE A 39 -8.24 8.48 -10.96
C ILE A 39 -7.17 8.24 -9.88
N GLN A 40 -7.48 8.49 -8.62
CA GLN A 40 -6.60 8.23 -7.47
C GLN A 40 -6.24 6.74 -7.38
N MET A 41 -7.24 5.86 -7.55
CA MET A 41 -7.04 4.41 -7.56
C MET A 41 -6.22 3.96 -8.77
N VAL A 42 -6.50 4.53 -9.94
CA VAL A 42 -5.74 4.24 -11.18
C VAL A 42 -4.28 4.62 -10.99
N THR A 43 -4.01 5.80 -10.42
CA THR A 43 -2.64 6.30 -10.15
C THR A 43 -1.84 5.31 -9.28
N LEU A 44 -2.39 4.92 -8.13
CA LEU A 44 -1.68 3.98 -7.25
C LEU A 44 -1.49 2.62 -7.93
N THR A 45 -2.52 2.12 -8.63
CA THR A 45 -2.43 0.82 -9.31
C THR A 45 -1.36 0.82 -10.41
N ALA A 46 -1.24 1.90 -11.19
CA ALA A 46 -0.21 2.04 -12.21
C ALA A 46 1.20 2.04 -11.60
N ILE A 47 1.41 2.78 -10.50
CA ILE A 47 2.69 2.78 -9.78
C ILE A 47 3.03 1.37 -9.26
N GLN A 48 2.06 0.66 -8.68
CA GLN A 48 2.29 -0.68 -8.15
C GLN A 48 2.57 -1.70 -9.26
N ALA A 49 1.87 -1.60 -10.41
CA ALA A 49 2.14 -2.47 -11.55
C ALA A 49 3.53 -2.23 -12.14
N ALA A 50 3.96 -0.96 -12.28
CA ALA A 50 5.30 -0.62 -12.72
C ALA A 50 6.36 -1.07 -11.71
N SER A 51 6.14 -0.82 -10.41
CA SER A 51 7.00 -1.30 -9.33
C SER A 51 7.26 -2.81 -9.44
N ALA A 52 6.19 -3.62 -9.55
CA ALA A 52 6.29 -5.07 -9.72
C ALA A 52 7.00 -5.47 -11.03
N GLY A 53 6.78 -4.67 -12.08
CA GLY A 53 7.36 -4.92 -13.41
C GLY A 53 8.87 -4.67 -13.49
N PHE A 54 9.41 -3.75 -12.71
CA PHE A 54 10.83 -3.35 -12.77
C PHE A 54 11.66 -3.76 -11.55
N GLN A 55 11.05 -4.11 -10.40
CA GLN A 55 11.75 -4.38 -9.14
C GLN A 55 12.83 -5.47 -9.22
N HIS A 56 12.70 -6.42 -10.16
CA HIS A 56 13.66 -7.53 -10.33
C HIS A 56 14.93 -7.11 -11.08
N ARG A 57 14.97 -5.92 -11.71
CA ARG A 57 16.10 -5.38 -12.47
C ARG A 57 16.76 -4.18 -11.83
N ALA A 58 16.04 -3.47 -10.94
CA ALA A 58 16.48 -2.19 -10.41
C ALA A 58 16.43 -2.14 -8.89
N LYS A 59 17.43 -1.48 -8.33
CA LYS A 59 17.53 -0.97 -6.96
C LYS A 59 17.78 0.52 -7.01
N VAL A 60 17.51 1.22 -5.93
CA VAL A 60 17.82 2.65 -5.81
C VAL A 60 18.75 2.91 -4.65
N GLU A 61 19.75 3.77 -4.87
CA GLU A 61 20.60 4.29 -3.82
C GLU A 61 19.93 5.50 -3.15
N LEU A 62 19.70 5.37 -1.85
CA LEU A 62 19.14 6.44 -1.03
C LEU A 62 20.18 7.54 -0.78
N HIS A 63 19.73 8.75 -0.42
CA HIS A 63 20.61 9.91 -0.18
C HIS A 63 21.73 9.68 0.86
N HIS A 64 21.56 8.70 1.75
CA HIS A 64 22.58 8.31 2.74
C HIS A 64 23.42 7.08 2.33
N GLY A 65 23.36 6.66 1.06
CA GLY A 65 24.18 5.60 0.48
C GLY A 65 23.64 4.17 0.63
N LYS A 66 22.56 3.94 1.39
CA LYS A 66 21.94 2.61 1.46
C LYS A 66 21.27 2.28 0.13
N VAL A 67 21.52 1.07 -0.40
CA VAL A 67 20.85 0.55 -1.60
C VAL A 67 19.65 -0.29 -1.17
N VAL A 68 18.48 0.01 -1.73
CA VAL A 68 17.22 -0.68 -1.41
C VAL A 68 16.48 -1.12 -2.68
N PRO A 69 15.63 -2.17 -2.62
CA PRO A 69 14.73 -2.52 -3.72
C PRO A 69 13.79 -1.37 -4.07
N ILE A 70 13.35 -1.27 -5.32
CA ILE A 70 12.33 -0.28 -5.72
C ILE A 70 10.89 -0.73 -5.47
N GLY A 71 10.70 -1.96 -4.95
CA GLY A 71 9.38 -2.50 -4.61
C GLY A 71 8.63 -1.60 -3.62
N THR A 72 7.37 -1.27 -3.89
CA THR A 72 6.51 -0.40 -3.08
C THR A 72 5.32 -1.16 -2.50
N TYR A 73 4.78 -0.69 -1.38
CA TYR A 73 3.57 -1.22 -0.75
C TYR A 73 2.43 -0.23 -0.94
N GLY A 74 1.27 -0.70 -1.42
CA GLY A 74 0.13 0.14 -1.73
C GLY A 74 -1.19 -0.41 -1.20
N ILE A 75 -2.02 0.47 -0.63
CA ILE A 75 -3.36 0.16 -0.15
C ILE A 75 -4.35 1.10 -0.81
N ASN A 76 -5.23 0.56 -1.66
CA ASN A 76 -6.35 1.29 -2.23
C ASN A 76 -7.62 1.05 -1.42
N VAL A 77 -8.22 2.12 -0.90
CA VAL A 77 -9.49 2.09 -0.19
C VAL A 77 -10.58 2.66 -1.09
N ALA A 78 -11.48 1.79 -1.55
CA ALA A 78 -12.56 2.16 -2.46
C ALA A 78 -13.83 1.33 -2.19
N ASN A 79 -15.00 1.93 -2.37
CA ASN A 79 -16.29 1.28 -2.17
C ASN A 79 -16.51 0.11 -3.14
N SER A 80 -17.52 -0.70 -2.89
CA SER A 80 -17.99 -1.68 -3.88
C SER A 80 -18.50 -0.95 -5.12
N GLY A 81 -18.32 -1.57 -6.30
CA GLY A 81 -18.75 -0.96 -7.57
C GLY A 81 -17.78 0.07 -8.17
N GLU A 82 -16.63 0.38 -7.55
CA GLU A 82 -15.64 1.34 -8.08
C GLU A 82 -14.73 0.78 -9.18
N ARG A 83 -15.08 -0.38 -9.77
CA ARG A 83 -14.36 -1.01 -10.87
C ARG A 83 -12.92 -1.40 -10.53
N LYS A 84 -12.63 -1.72 -9.26
CA LYS A 84 -11.30 -2.14 -8.76
C LYS A 84 -10.67 -3.22 -9.64
N THR A 85 -11.39 -4.31 -9.84
CA THR A 85 -10.93 -5.46 -10.62
C THR A 85 -10.66 -5.12 -12.07
N ALA A 86 -11.44 -4.20 -12.68
CA ALA A 86 -11.22 -3.77 -14.05
C ALA A 86 -9.91 -2.98 -14.20
N VAL A 87 -9.63 -2.05 -13.27
CA VAL A 87 -8.36 -1.30 -13.23
C VAL A 87 -7.18 -2.23 -13.02
N ASP A 88 -7.29 -3.15 -12.04
CA ASP A 88 -6.25 -4.13 -11.75
C ASP A 88 -5.94 -4.99 -12.98
N ASN A 89 -6.95 -5.54 -13.64
CA ASN A 89 -6.77 -6.38 -14.82
C ASN A 89 -6.10 -5.66 -16.01
N VAL A 90 -6.41 -4.39 -16.21
CA VAL A 90 -5.83 -3.59 -17.29
C VAL A 90 -4.36 -3.28 -17.02
N LEU A 91 -4.02 -2.80 -15.82
CA LEU A 91 -2.68 -2.33 -15.50
C LEU A 91 -1.71 -3.46 -15.10
N THR A 92 -2.22 -4.59 -14.59
CA THR A 92 -1.38 -5.76 -14.24
C THR A 92 -1.39 -6.86 -15.30
N LYS A 93 -1.91 -6.57 -16.49
CA LYS A 93 -2.04 -7.54 -17.60
C LYS A 93 -0.74 -8.30 -17.87
N SER A 94 0.36 -7.58 -18.05
CA SER A 94 1.67 -8.17 -18.36
C SER A 94 2.22 -9.05 -17.23
N LEU A 95 2.00 -8.66 -15.97
CA LEU A 95 2.37 -9.48 -14.80
C LEU A 95 1.61 -10.81 -14.80
N ARG A 96 0.30 -10.77 -15.04
CA ARG A 96 -0.57 -11.95 -15.07
C ARG A 96 -0.26 -12.86 -16.27
N GLU A 97 0.04 -12.28 -17.42
CA GLU A 97 0.46 -13.03 -18.62
C GLU A 97 1.79 -13.74 -18.40
N LYS A 98 2.78 -13.06 -17.79
CA LYS A 98 4.06 -13.67 -17.42
C LYS A 98 3.86 -14.82 -16.43
N ASP A 99 3.07 -14.63 -15.37
CA ASP A 99 2.77 -15.68 -14.39
C ASP A 99 2.07 -16.89 -15.05
N LYS A 100 1.16 -16.65 -16.00
CA LYS A 100 0.50 -17.72 -16.78
C LYS A 100 1.50 -18.50 -17.63
N GLN A 101 2.49 -17.82 -18.24
CA GLN A 101 3.55 -18.47 -19.01
C GLN A 101 4.43 -19.34 -18.08
N GLU A 102 4.84 -18.81 -16.91
CA GLU A 102 5.64 -19.55 -15.94
C GLU A 102 4.89 -20.80 -15.40
N ARG A 103 3.59 -20.69 -15.15
CA ARG A 103 2.77 -21.86 -14.74
C ARG A 103 2.78 -22.96 -15.79
N LYS A 104 2.70 -22.64 -17.10
CA LYS A 104 2.79 -23.62 -18.19
C LYS A 104 4.18 -24.28 -18.25
N LEU A 105 5.23 -23.51 -18.02
CA LEU A 105 6.60 -24.04 -17.96
C LEU A 105 6.82 -24.93 -16.74
N ASN A 106 6.26 -24.52 -15.59
CA ASN A 106 6.31 -25.29 -14.36
C ASN A 106 5.62 -26.66 -14.50
N SER A 107 4.48 -26.75 -15.17
CA SER A 107 3.80 -28.01 -15.45
C SER A 107 4.73 -28.97 -16.21
N LYS A 108 5.37 -28.49 -17.28
CA LYS A 108 6.33 -29.29 -18.04
C LYS A 108 7.56 -29.72 -17.23
N ARG A 109 8.10 -28.81 -16.40
CA ARG A 109 9.25 -29.12 -15.50
C ARG A 109 8.86 -30.17 -14.49
N GLN A 110 7.65 -30.09 -13.94
CA GLN A 110 7.15 -31.04 -12.96
C GLN A 110 6.94 -32.43 -13.59
N GLU A 111 6.29 -32.50 -14.76
CA GLU A 111 6.09 -33.75 -15.52
C GLU A 111 7.43 -34.43 -15.82
N ARG A 112 8.41 -33.65 -16.28
CA ARG A 112 9.76 -34.19 -16.55
C ARG A 112 10.44 -34.72 -15.29
N TYR A 113 10.36 -33.99 -14.19
CA TYR A 113 10.91 -34.39 -12.90
C TYR A 113 10.28 -35.71 -12.42
N GLU A 114 8.98 -35.87 -12.56
CA GLU A 114 8.27 -37.09 -12.18
C GLU A 114 8.76 -38.31 -12.96
N LEU A 115 8.98 -38.16 -14.29
CA LEU A 115 9.56 -39.19 -15.12
C LEU A 115 11.00 -39.51 -14.73
N GLU A 116 11.83 -38.49 -14.46
CA GLU A 116 13.21 -38.66 -14.01
C GLU A 116 13.27 -39.39 -12.63
N VAL A 117 12.38 -39.05 -11.71
CA VAL A 117 12.26 -39.74 -10.40
C VAL A 117 11.83 -41.20 -10.57
N GLU A 118 10.92 -41.51 -11.47
CA GLU A 118 10.49 -42.87 -11.74
C GLU A 118 11.63 -43.68 -12.36
N ALA A 119 12.35 -43.14 -13.32
CA ALA A 119 13.52 -43.76 -13.93
C ALA A 119 14.62 -44.03 -12.87
N PHE A 120 14.89 -43.04 -12.01
CA PHE A 120 15.82 -43.15 -10.89
C PHE A 120 15.44 -44.29 -9.92
N LYS A 121 14.18 -44.35 -9.48
CA LYS A 121 13.65 -45.41 -8.60
C LYS A 121 13.81 -46.80 -9.24
N THR A 122 13.54 -46.87 -10.53
CA THR A 122 13.68 -48.15 -11.27
C THR A 122 15.12 -48.58 -11.35
N LYS A 123 16.05 -47.66 -11.70
CA LYS A 123 17.49 -47.94 -11.72
C LYS A 123 18.01 -48.37 -10.34
N ARG A 124 17.61 -47.67 -9.29
CA ARG A 124 17.95 -48.02 -7.90
C ARG A 124 17.46 -49.45 -7.50
N ARG A 125 16.26 -49.86 -7.94
CA ARG A 125 15.78 -51.23 -7.74
C ARG A 125 16.58 -52.27 -8.50
N MET A 126 16.98 -51.97 -9.74
CA MET A 126 17.82 -52.87 -10.57
C MET A 126 19.18 -53.06 -9.95
N VAL A 127 19.89 -52.01 -9.59
CA VAL A 127 21.21 -52.07 -8.94
C VAL A 127 21.13 -52.87 -7.62
N LYS A 128 20.14 -52.57 -6.78
CA LYS A 128 19.92 -53.32 -5.54
C LYS A 128 19.69 -54.84 -5.80
N LYS A 129 18.91 -55.17 -6.82
CA LYS A 129 18.57 -56.59 -7.14
C LYS A 129 19.77 -57.30 -7.74
N GLU A 130 20.58 -56.63 -8.53
CA GLU A 130 21.79 -57.20 -9.19
C GLU A 130 22.84 -57.57 -8.15
N ILE A 131 23.20 -56.63 -7.28
CA ILE A 131 24.22 -56.83 -6.25
C ILE A 131 23.76 -57.90 -5.22
N THR A 132 22.49 -57.85 -4.76
CA THR A 132 21.98 -58.81 -3.79
C THR A 132 21.83 -60.24 -4.33
N LYS A 133 21.81 -60.41 -5.66
CA LYS A 133 21.77 -61.73 -6.30
C LYS A 133 23.18 -62.31 -6.60
N SER A 134 24.24 -61.52 -6.45
CA SER A 134 25.60 -61.97 -6.62
C SER A 134 25.94 -63.05 -5.61
N LYS A 135 26.68 -64.11 -6.06
CA LYS A 135 27.15 -65.19 -5.18
C LYS A 135 28.12 -64.71 -4.08
N ASN A 136 28.77 -63.57 -4.31
CA ASN A 136 29.71 -62.93 -3.38
C ASN A 136 29.12 -61.57 -2.94
N PHE A 137 27.91 -61.60 -2.34
CA PHE A 137 27.30 -60.36 -1.87
C PHE A 137 28.13 -59.65 -0.80
N ASP A 138 28.60 -58.45 -1.10
CA ASP A 138 29.26 -57.56 -0.16
C ASP A 138 28.31 -56.35 0.17
N PRO A 139 27.89 -56.19 1.45
CA PRO A 139 27.14 -55.04 1.85
C PRO A 139 27.82 -53.67 1.60
N GLY A 140 29.16 -53.64 1.64
CA GLY A 140 29.95 -52.42 1.36
C GLY A 140 29.81 -51.98 -0.09
N GLU A 141 29.95 -52.91 -1.05
CA GLU A 141 29.78 -52.63 -2.47
C GLU A 141 28.37 -52.09 -2.79
N LEU A 142 27.35 -52.65 -2.12
CA LEU A 142 25.97 -52.13 -2.27
C LEU A 142 25.84 -50.71 -1.79
N VAL A 143 26.46 -50.37 -0.66
CA VAL A 143 26.42 -48.98 -0.11
C VAL A 143 27.14 -48.03 -1.07
N ASP A 144 28.30 -48.41 -1.59
CA ASP A 144 29.06 -47.56 -2.50
C ASP A 144 28.33 -47.30 -3.82
N GLU A 145 27.74 -48.33 -4.43
CA GLU A 145 26.96 -48.19 -5.66
C GLU A 145 25.65 -47.40 -5.43
N LEU A 146 24.99 -47.60 -4.30
CA LEU A 146 23.83 -46.80 -3.97
C LEU A 146 24.19 -45.34 -3.67
N SER A 147 25.35 -45.08 -3.07
CA SER A 147 25.84 -43.69 -2.82
C SER A 147 26.15 -42.95 -4.13
N LYS A 148 26.85 -43.61 -5.06
CA LYS A 148 27.10 -43.05 -6.43
C LYS A 148 25.77 -42.78 -7.15
N LEU A 149 24.80 -43.64 -6.98
CA LEU A 149 23.48 -43.44 -7.58
C LEU A 149 22.71 -42.29 -6.93
N GLU A 150 22.81 -42.09 -5.62
CA GLU A 150 22.15 -41.00 -4.91
C GLU A 150 22.66 -39.61 -5.36
N GLU A 151 23.95 -39.52 -5.81
CA GLU A 151 24.51 -38.31 -6.44
C GLU A 151 23.80 -37.94 -7.77
N LEU A 152 23.18 -38.92 -8.41
CA LEU A 152 22.43 -38.77 -9.66
C LEU A 152 20.92 -38.58 -9.43
N LYS A 153 20.52 -38.40 -8.20
CA LYS A 153 19.10 -38.18 -7.86
C LYS A 153 18.59 -36.90 -8.49
N PRO A 154 17.43 -36.96 -9.17
CA PRO A 154 16.84 -35.78 -9.77
C PRO A 154 16.56 -34.70 -8.74
N GLU A 155 16.99 -33.50 -9.01
CA GLU A 155 16.68 -32.34 -8.17
C GLU A 155 15.25 -31.86 -8.43
N LYS A 156 14.57 -31.49 -7.34
CA LYS A 156 13.23 -30.94 -7.44
C LYS A 156 13.25 -29.63 -8.21
N PRO A 157 12.41 -29.47 -9.26
CA PRO A 157 12.45 -28.25 -10.07
C PRO A 157 12.01 -27.03 -9.25
N LYS A 158 12.69 -25.93 -9.47
CA LYS A 158 12.31 -24.64 -8.95
C LYS A 158 11.11 -24.13 -9.76
N LEU A 159 9.97 -23.98 -9.10
CA LEU A 159 8.71 -23.59 -9.72
C LEU A 159 8.53 -22.08 -9.58
N ALA A 160 8.78 -21.34 -10.65
CA ALA A 160 8.66 -19.90 -10.67
C ALA A 160 7.20 -19.46 -10.49
N LYS A 161 6.95 -18.50 -9.60
CA LYS A 161 5.66 -17.83 -9.44
C LYS A 161 5.91 -16.35 -9.17
N LEU A 162 5.22 -15.49 -9.93
CA LEU A 162 5.38 -14.04 -9.82
C LEU A 162 4.22 -13.39 -9.06
N VAL A 163 2.97 -13.80 -9.33
CA VAL A 163 1.75 -13.18 -8.79
C VAL A 163 1.16 -14.02 -7.68
N TYR A 164 0.93 -13.39 -6.53
CA TYR A 164 0.30 -13.96 -5.34
C TYR A 164 -0.94 -13.14 -4.99
N GLU A 165 -2.06 -13.79 -4.69
CA GLU A 165 -3.33 -13.13 -4.30
C GLU A 165 -3.71 -13.49 -2.86
N ASP A 166 -3.75 -14.78 -2.55
CA ASP A 166 -3.95 -15.33 -1.22
C ASP A 166 -2.82 -16.31 -0.93
N THR A 167 -2.01 -16.03 0.10
CA THR A 167 -0.82 -16.82 0.39
C THR A 167 -0.40 -16.66 1.86
N THR A 168 0.32 -17.65 2.38
CA THR A 168 1.03 -17.51 3.65
C THR A 168 2.42 -16.95 3.43
N ILE A 169 3.04 -16.41 4.49
CA ILE A 169 4.39 -15.87 4.39
C ILE A 169 5.41 -16.95 3.98
N GLU A 170 5.26 -18.17 4.47
CA GLU A 170 6.13 -19.29 4.15
C GLU A 170 6.02 -19.69 2.67
N ALA A 171 4.80 -19.71 2.13
CA ALA A 171 4.56 -20.01 0.72
C ALA A 171 5.11 -18.90 -0.19
N LEU A 172 4.98 -17.64 0.23
CA LEU A 172 5.57 -16.50 -0.48
C LEU A 172 7.09 -16.60 -0.53
N LEU A 173 7.75 -16.76 0.62
CA LEU A 173 9.21 -16.86 0.71
C LEU A 173 9.76 -18.06 -0.03
N MET A 174 9.09 -19.23 0.05
CA MET A 174 9.46 -20.42 -0.72
C MET A 174 9.36 -20.17 -2.22
N GLY A 175 8.29 -19.55 -2.67
CA GLY A 175 8.11 -19.25 -4.09
C GLY A 175 9.15 -18.25 -4.60
N MET A 176 9.45 -17.22 -3.82
CA MET A 176 10.52 -16.24 -4.15
C MET A 176 11.89 -16.92 -4.23
N SER A 177 12.28 -17.71 -3.23
CA SER A 177 13.57 -18.42 -3.23
C SER A 177 13.71 -19.45 -4.36
N SER A 178 12.60 -19.93 -4.89
CA SER A 178 12.59 -20.94 -5.94
C SER A 178 12.85 -20.38 -7.34
N ALA A 179 12.71 -19.06 -7.57
CA ALA A 179 12.71 -18.53 -8.92
C ALA A 179 13.45 -17.21 -9.12
N HIS A 180 12.93 -16.08 -8.58
CA HIS A 180 13.37 -14.75 -9.02
C HIS A 180 13.66 -13.79 -7.86
N ASN A 181 13.63 -14.24 -6.62
CA ASN A 181 13.69 -13.39 -5.40
C ASN A 181 12.72 -12.21 -5.42
N SER A 182 11.75 -12.22 -6.36
CA SER A 182 10.84 -11.13 -6.64
C SER A 182 9.40 -11.63 -6.71
N ALA A 183 8.46 -10.91 -6.10
CA ALA A 183 7.04 -11.23 -6.11
C ALA A 183 6.15 -9.99 -6.15
N TYR A 184 4.96 -10.16 -6.70
CA TYR A 184 3.85 -9.23 -6.61
C TYR A 184 2.72 -9.87 -5.79
N LEU A 185 2.42 -9.29 -4.64
CA LEU A 185 1.27 -9.66 -3.82
C LEU A 185 0.14 -8.68 -4.11
N GLY A 186 -0.80 -9.08 -4.96
CA GLY A 186 -1.90 -8.23 -5.41
C GLY A 186 -3.26 -8.83 -5.10
N SER A 187 -4.20 -8.02 -4.58
CA SER A 187 -5.58 -8.45 -4.38
C SER A 187 -6.55 -7.31 -4.64
N SER A 188 -7.51 -7.55 -5.54
CA SER A 188 -8.64 -6.64 -5.76
C SER A 188 -9.74 -6.77 -4.69
N GLU A 189 -9.66 -7.80 -3.84
CA GLU A 189 -10.53 -8.07 -2.69
C GLU A 189 -9.70 -8.21 -1.42
N GLY A 190 -9.13 -7.12 -0.96
CA GLY A 190 -8.16 -7.06 0.14
C GLY A 190 -8.62 -7.63 1.49
N GLY A 191 -9.91 -7.94 1.63
CA GLY A 191 -10.42 -8.59 2.83
C GLY A 191 -9.72 -9.92 3.14
N THR A 192 -9.39 -10.69 2.11
CA THR A 192 -8.69 -11.98 2.23
C THR A 192 -7.24 -11.80 2.66
N VAL A 193 -6.49 -10.87 2.02
CA VAL A 193 -5.09 -10.59 2.34
C VAL A 193 -4.94 -10.09 3.78
N PHE A 194 -5.79 -9.15 4.21
CA PHE A 194 -5.75 -8.64 5.58
C PHE A 194 -6.18 -9.68 6.64
N GLN A 195 -6.96 -10.69 6.26
CA GLN A 195 -7.37 -11.78 7.15
C GLN A 195 -6.41 -12.97 7.08
N SER A 196 -5.60 -13.06 6.03
CA SER A 196 -4.61 -14.12 5.88
C SER A 196 -3.45 -13.95 6.87
N GLY A 197 -2.78 -15.05 7.17
CA GLY A 197 -1.63 -15.05 8.10
C GLY A 197 -0.45 -14.19 7.67
N ILE A 198 -0.42 -13.72 6.41
CA ILE A 198 0.67 -12.90 5.89
C ILE A 198 0.78 -11.55 6.62
N MET A 199 -0.34 -10.97 7.06
CA MET A 199 -0.34 -9.72 7.82
C MET A 199 0.14 -9.88 9.27
N SER A 200 0.17 -11.09 9.82
CA SER A 200 0.83 -11.36 11.11
C SER A 200 2.36 -11.38 11.01
N ALA A 201 2.90 -11.53 9.79
CA ALA A 201 4.34 -11.55 9.50
C ALA A 201 4.87 -10.18 9.04
N THR A 202 4.25 -9.07 9.46
CA THR A 202 4.69 -7.70 9.11
C THR A 202 6.17 -7.42 9.39
N PRO A 203 6.85 -7.97 10.43
CA PRO A 203 8.28 -7.80 10.59
C PRO A 203 9.08 -8.34 9.39
N VAL A 204 8.69 -9.49 8.85
CA VAL A 204 9.33 -10.07 7.65
C VAL A 204 9.07 -9.21 6.41
N LEU A 205 7.83 -8.72 6.23
CA LEU A 205 7.48 -7.81 5.13
C LEU A 205 8.28 -6.51 5.22
N ASN A 206 8.45 -5.95 6.43
CA ASN A 206 9.26 -4.75 6.66
C ASN A 206 10.75 -4.98 6.35
N ALA A 207 11.28 -6.14 6.67
CA ALA A 207 12.66 -6.50 6.37
C ALA A 207 12.89 -6.65 4.85
N ILE A 208 11.96 -7.31 4.14
CA ILE A 208 11.98 -7.39 2.67
C ILE A 208 11.91 -5.99 2.05
N TYR A 209 11.03 -5.11 2.56
CA TYR A 209 10.98 -3.72 2.11
C TYR A 209 12.32 -3.01 2.27
N SER A 210 13.04 -3.24 3.35
CA SER A 210 14.35 -2.64 3.61
C SER A 210 15.51 -3.27 2.83
N GLY A 211 15.26 -4.37 2.09
CA GLY A 211 16.28 -5.13 1.35
C GLY A 211 17.12 -6.05 2.23
N ASP A 212 16.62 -6.38 3.43
CA ASP A 212 17.34 -7.24 4.36
C ASP A 212 17.12 -8.72 4.01
N SER A 213 18.18 -9.54 4.14
CA SER A 213 18.12 -11.00 3.91
C SER A 213 17.15 -11.68 4.87
N GLN A 214 16.45 -12.71 4.40
CA GLN A 214 15.50 -13.48 5.18
C GLN A 214 15.95 -14.91 5.34
N THR A 215 15.91 -15.43 6.57
CA THR A 215 16.11 -16.84 6.87
C THR A 215 14.90 -17.38 7.60
N VAL A 216 14.33 -18.46 7.10
CA VAL A 216 13.22 -19.15 7.76
C VAL A 216 13.65 -20.58 8.05
N ASP A 217 13.92 -20.85 9.32
CA ASP A 217 14.23 -22.20 9.80
C ASP A 217 12.95 -23.01 9.98
N ARG A 218 12.96 -24.22 9.44
CA ARG A 218 11.82 -25.16 9.53
C ARG A 218 12.23 -26.40 10.31
N LYS A 219 11.35 -26.86 11.20
CA LYS A 219 11.59 -28.07 12.00
C LYS A 219 11.65 -29.36 11.17
N THR A 220 11.03 -29.40 10.00
CA THR A 220 10.80 -30.63 9.20
C THR A 220 11.20 -30.49 7.72
N ALA A 221 11.75 -29.38 7.29
CA ALA A 221 12.15 -29.11 5.91
C ALA A 221 13.44 -28.27 5.88
N GLU A 222 14.09 -28.16 4.72
CA GLU A 222 15.26 -27.30 4.53
C GLU A 222 14.92 -25.85 4.89
N SER A 223 15.87 -25.19 5.57
CA SER A 223 15.79 -23.75 5.84
C SER A 223 15.73 -22.96 4.55
N ILE A 224 14.87 -21.97 4.48
CA ILE A 224 14.79 -21.05 3.35
C ILE A 224 15.74 -19.90 3.62
N TYR A 225 16.75 -19.74 2.79
CA TYR A 225 17.59 -18.55 2.75
C TYR A 225 17.20 -17.72 1.53
N LEU A 226 16.78 -16.48 1.74
CA LEU A 226 16.37 -15.57 0.70
C LEU A 226 17.15 -14.28 0.84
N ASP A 227 18.15 -14.15 0.00
CA ASP A 227 18.91 -12.92 -0.15
C ASP A 227 18.31 -12.06 -1.25
N ASP A 228 18.36 -10.73 -1.06
CA ASP A 228 17.88 -9.77 -2.04
C ASP A 228 16.40 -9.97 -2.44
N ALA A 229 15.55 -10.20 -1.45
CA ALA A 229 14.11 -10.34 -1.65
C ALA A 229 13.48 -9.02 -2.09
N ARG A 230 12.57 -9.06 -3.08
CA ARG A 230 11.91 -7.90 -3.66
C ARG A 230 10.41 -8.14 -3.74
N LEU A 231 9.67 -7.28 -3.10
CA LEU A 231 8.23 -7.45 -2.99
C LEU A 231 7.50 -6.15 -3.27
N THR A 232 6.54 -6.22 -4.17
CA THR A 232 5.51 -5.18 -4.32
C THR A 232 4.21 -5.71 -3.76
N ILE A 233 3.57 -4.94 -2.88
CA ILE A 233 2.26 -5.25 -2.30
C ILE A 233 1.23 -4.25 -2.82
N HIS A 234 0.14 -4.76 -3.37
CA HIS A 234 -0.98 -3.95 -3.81
C HIS A 234 -2.31 -4.54 -3.35
N VAL A 235 -2.94 -3.93 -2.36
CA VAL A 235 -4.19 -4.41 -1.77
C VAL A 235 -5.29 -3.39 -2.00
N MET A 236 -6.38 -3.80 -2.64
CA MET A 236 -7.59 -2.99 -2.78
C MET A 236 -8.63 -3.45 -1.78
N THR A 237 -9.12 -2.56 -0.92
CA THR A 237 -10.06 -2.90 0.15
C THR A 237 -11.25 -1.96 0.22
N GLN A 238 -12.27 -2.34 0.96
CA GLN A 238 -13.40 -1.48 1.24
C GLN A 238 -13.21 -0.76 2.59
N PRO A 239 -13.78 0.45 2.78
CA PRO A 239 -13.71 1.18 4.05
C PRO A 239 -14.23 0.36 5.23
N SER A 240 -15.30 -0.43 5.05
CA SER A 240 -15.87 -1.32 6.07
C SER A 240 -14.88 -2.39 6.54
N THR A 241 -14.14 -2.99 5.61
CA THR A 241 -13.11 -3.99 5.89
C THR A 241 -11.96 -3.37 6.69
N LEU A 242 -11.47 -2.20 6.25
CA LEU A 242 -10.40 -1.47 6.93
C LEU A 242 -10.81 -1.08 8.36
N ASN A 243 -12.03 -0.58 8.54
CA ASN A 243 -12.56 -0.26 9.87
C ASN A 243 -12.67 -1.49 10.77
N THR A 244 -13.09 -2.64 10.22
CA THR A 244 -13.15 -3.91 10.97
C THR A 244 -11.76 -4.35 11.44
N LEU A 245 -10.73 -4.18 10.61
CA LEU A 245 -9.34 -4.49 10.96
C LEU A 245 -8.83 -3.58 12.09
N ARG A 246 -9.11 -2.26 11.99
CA ARG A 246 -8.76 -1.28 13.03
C ARG A 246 -9.43 -1.60 14.39
N LEU A 247 -10.68 -2.06 14.38
CA LEU A 247 -11.44 -2.36 15.59
C LEU A 247 -11.03 -3.70 16.23
N LYS A 248 -10.66 -4.69 15.43
CA LYS A 248 -10.31 -6.03 15.93
C LYS A 248 -8.94 -6.10 16.59
N GLN A 249 -8.10 -5.07 16.46
CA GLN A 249 -6.76 -4.93 17.09
C GLN A 249 -5.89 -6.20 17.12
N LYS A 250 -6.16 -7.17 16.24
CA LYS A 250 -5.41 -8.43 16.23
C LYS A 250 -4.00 -8.28 15.65
N VAL A 251 -3.76 -7.21 14.87
CA VAL A 251 -2.44 -6.87 14.32
C VAL A 251 -2.27 -5.36 14.45
N ASP A 252 -1.30 -4.94 15.24
CA ASP A 252 -0.90 -3.54 15.34
C ASP A 252 -0.08 -3.14 14.11
N MET A 253 -0.78 -2.92 12.99
CA MET A 253 -0.14 -2.55 11.73
C MET A 253 0.49 -1.15 11.77
N LYS A 254 0.02 -0.26 12.65
CA LYS A 254 0.61 1.07 12.85
C LYS A 254 1.87 0.94 13.73
N GLY A 255 1.76 0.32 14.90
CA GLY A 255 2.86 0.20 15.85
C GLY A 255 4.06 -0.62 15.36
N ASN A 256 3.87 -1.54 14.39
CA ASN A 256 4.97 -2.29 13.79
C ASN A 256 5.58 -1.64 12.53
N GLY A 257 5.12 -0.44 12.15
CA GLY A 257 5.66 0.35 11.04
C GLY A 257 5.32 -0.15 9.63
N PHE A 258 4.44 -1.15 9.47
CA PHE A 258 4.04 -1.64 8.14
C PHE A 258 3.26 -0.57 7.37
N LEU A 259 2.24 0.02 7.99
CA LEU A 259 1.43 1.07 7.36
C LEU A 259 2.26 2.31 7.01
N ALA A 260 3.26 2.65 7.81
CA ALA A 260 4.17 3.77 7.55
C ALA A 260 4.91 3.66 6.21
N ARG A 261 5.11 2.44 5.71
CA ARG A 261 5.75 2.13 4.43
C ARG A 261 4.79 2.15 3.24
N CYS A 262 3.47 2.12 3.51
CA CYS A 262 2.46 2.00 2.46
C CYS A 262 2.13 3.36 1.83
N LEU A 263 2.03 3.38 0.51
CA LEU A 263 1.31 4.41 -0.22
C LEU A 263 -0.19 4.12 -0.07
N VAL A 264 -0.93 5.02 0.55
CA VAL A 264 -2.35 4.83 0.86
C VAL A 264 -3.20 5.72 0.00
N CYS A 265 -4.19 5.13 -0.66
CA CYS A 265 -5.13 5.83 -1.52
C CYS A 265 -6.56 5.69 -0.99
N VAL A 266 -7.25 6.80 -0.82
CA VAL A 266 -8.70 6.86 -0.59
C VAL A 266 -9.35 7.35 -1.87
N SER A 267 -10.13 6.50 -2.52
CA SER A 267 -10.74 6.84 -3.80
C SER A 267 -12.06 7.57 -3.62
N GLN A 268 -12.24 8.66 -4.37
CA GLN A 268 -13.54 9.33 -4.48
C GLN A 268 -14.46 8.50 -5.38
N SER A 269 -15.71 8.29 -4.93
CA SER A 269 -16.67 7.49 -5.69
C SER A 269 -17.09 8.20 -6.98
N LEU A 270 -17.11 7.46 -8.07
CA LEU A 270 -17.71 7.87 -9.33
C LEU A 270 -19.08 7.20 -9.58
N CYS A 271 -19.61 6.46 -8.62
CA CYS A 271 -20.93 5.84 -8.76
C CYS A 271 -22.00 6.91 -8.95
N GLY A 272 -22.84 6.76 -9.99
CA GLY A 272 -23.85 7.75 -10.38
C GLY A 272 -23.39 8.80 -11.39
N TYR A 273 -22.08 8.89 -11.69
CA TYR A 273 -21.50 9.84 -12.65
C TYR A 273 -20.92 9.16 -13.91
N ARG A 274 -21.08 7.85 -14.06
CA ARG A 274 -20.53 7.05 -15.16
C ARG A 274 -21.56 6.93 -16.28
N PHE A 275 -21.44 7.80 -17.27
CA PHE A 275 -22.34 7.80 -18.42
C PHE A 275 -21.63 7.20 -19.64
N SER A 276 -22.25 6.21 -20.28
CA SER A 276 -21.68 5.52 -21.45
C SER A 276 -21.42 6.45 -22.63
N TYR A 277 -22.19 7.52 -22.76
CA TYR A 277 -22.02 8.52 -23.81
C TYR A 277 -20.63 9.19 -23.77
N HIS A 278 -20.06 9.39 -22.60
CA HIS A 278 -18.72 9.97 -22.43
C HIS A 278 -17.57 8.99 -22.75
N ALA A 279 -17.89 7.71 -22.92
CA ALA A 279 -16.92 6.67 -23.27
C ALA A 279 -16.82 6.44 -24.78
N VAL A 280 -17.73 7.05 -25.58
CA VAL A 280 -17.78 6.90 -27.04
C VAL A 280 -17.02 8.07 -27.69
N GLY A 281 -15.96 7.76 -28.44
CA GLY A 281 -15.24 8.73 -29.27
C GLY A 281 -14.06 9.39 -28.56
N GLY A 282 -13.08 8.61 -28.12
CA GLY A 282 -11.73 9.09 -27.80
C GLY A 282 -10.75 8.61 -28.86
N ASP A 283 -9.69 9.37 -29.09
CA ASP A 283 -8.57 8.98 -29.93
C ASP A 283 -8.07 7.57 -29.57
N GLU A 284 -7.48 6.89 -30.55
CA GLU A 284 -6.82 5.58 -30.35
C GLU A 284 -5.53 5.77 -29.52
N ASP A 285 -5.69 6.22 -28.26
CA ASP A 285 -4.57 6.28 -27.33
C ASP A 285 -4.09 4.86 -27.03
N ASN A 286 -2.80 4.63 -27.15
CA ASN A 286 -2.14 3.34 -26.96
C ASN A 286 -1.17 3.35 -25.75
N TYR A 287 -1.28 4.33 -24.86
CA TYR A 287 -0.36 4.46 -23.70
C TYR A 287 -0.43 3.28 -22.75
N VAL A 288 -1.63 2.68 -22.57
CA VAL A 288 -1.82 1.49 -21.74
C VAL A 288 -1.12 0.26 -22.35
N ASP A 289 -1.22 0.09 -23.69
CA ASP A 289 -0.53 -1.01 -24.37
C ASP A 289 0.99 -0.80 -24.37
N GLU A 290 1.46 0.44 -24.54
CA GLU A 290 2.89 0.78 -24.38
C GLU A 290 3.37 0.51 -22.94
N PHE A 291 2.61 0.92 -21.93
CA PHE A 291 2.90 0.66 -20.53
C PHE A 291 3.03 -0.85 -20.25
N ASN A 292 2.07 -1.64 -20.70
CA ASN A 292 2.12 -3.09 -20.57
C ASN A 292 3.30 -3.70 -21.34
N SER A 293 3.64 -3.14 -22.52
CA SER A 293 4.78 -3.59 -23.31
C SER A 293 6.12 -3.32 -22.61
N LYS A 294 6.29 -2.14 -22.00
CA LYS A 294 7.49 -1.82 -21.19
C LYS A 294 7.65 -2.78 -20.00
N ILE A 295 6.56 -3.08 -19.30
CA ILE A 295 6.57 -4.07 -18.21
C ILE A 295 6.89 -5.48 -18.74
N ALA A 296 6.26 -5.91 -19.84
CA ALA A 296 6.53 -7.21 -20.43
C ALA A 296 7.98 -7.35 -20.90
N TYR A 297 8.55 -6.30 -21.50
CA TYR A 297 9.96 -6.25 -21.87
C TYR A 297 10.85 -6.40 -20.63
N SER A 298 10.61 -5.64 -19.58
CA SER A 298 11.35 -5.77 -18.33
C SER A 298 11.27 -7.20 -17.78
N LEU A 299 10.07 -7.78 -17.68
CA LEU A 299 9.87 -9.14 -17.19
C LEU A 299 10.51 -10.24 -18.04
N SER A 300 10.80 -9.98 -19.32
CA SER A 300 11.52 -10.92 -20.17
C SER A 300 13.01 -11.03 -19.83
N HIS A 301 13.56 -10.04 -19.11
CA HIS A 301 14.95 -9.95 -18.68
C HIS A 301 15.17 -10.37 -17.21
N CYS A 302 14.20 -11.04 -16.58
CA CYS A 302 14.29 -11.51 -15.19
C CYS A 302 15.50 -12.36 -14.84
N ASN A 303 16.15 -12.99 -15.82
CA ASN A 303 17.24 -13.95 -15.60
C ASN A 303 18.64 -13.38 -15.90
N SER A 304 18.77 -12.08 -16.15
CA SER A 304 20.03 -11.49 -16.59
C SER A 304 21.12 -11.41 -15.51
N GLY A 305 20.77 -11.63 -14.24
CA GLY A 305 21.72 -11.67 -13.12
C GLY A 305 22.45 -10.35 -12.82
N GLN A 306 22.13 -9.28 -13.54
CA GLN A 306 22.72 -7.94 -13.34
C GLN A 306 21.65 -6.96 -12.90
N ASP A 307 21.69 -6.63 -11.61
CA ASP A 307 20.87 -5.56 -11.06
C ASP A 307 21.50 -4.20 -11.35
N THR A 308 20.69 -3.27 -11.80
CA THR A 308 21.11 -1.89 -11.95
C THR A 308 20.80 -1.12 -10.67
N ILE A 309 21.80 -0.46 -10.10
CA ILE A 309 21.64 0.49 -9.00
C ILE A 309 21.43 1.86 -9.62
N LEU A 310 20.19 2.34 -9.56
CA LEU A 310 19.84 3.67 -10.01
C LEU A 310 20.31 4.72 -9.00
N ARG A 311 20.96 5.76 -9.51
CA ARG A 311 21.50 6.88 -8.73
C ARG A 311 20.87 8.18 -9.16
N LEU A 312 20.80 9.11 -8.22
CA LEU A 312 20.32 10.46 -8.49
C LEU A 312 21.37 11.28 -9.24
N SER A 313 20.94 12.11 -10.18
CA SER A 313 21.74 13.20 -10.73
C SER A 313 22.07 14.23 -9.65
N GLU A 314 23.00 15.14 -9.89
CA GLU A 314 23.41 16.15 -8.89
C GLU A 314 22.25 17.05 -8.49
N SER A 315 21.46 17.53 -9.45
CA SER A 315 20.28 18.36 -9.19
C SER A 315 19.19 17.60 -8.41
N ALA A 316 18.99 16.31 -8.72
CA ALA A 316 18.07 15.44 -8.02
C ALA A 316 18.50 15.20 -6.56
N ARG A 317 19.81 15.06 -6.29
CA ARG A 317 20.34 14.93 -4.92
C ARG A 317 20.06 16.18 -4.07
N VAL A 318 20.25 17.37 -4.66
CA VAL A 318 19.93 18.64 -3.97
C VAL A 318 18.44 18.70 -3.63
N ALA A 319 17.56 18.35 -4.57
CA ALA A 319 16.12 18.35 -4.33
C ALA A 319 15.71 17.35 -3.22
N ILE A 320 16.24 16.14 -3.25
CA ILE A 320 16.00 15.12 -2.20
C ILE A 320 16.42 15.62 -0.81
N ALA A 321 17.58 16.27 -0.70
CA ALA A 321 18.04 16.85 0.57
C ALA A 321 17.06 17.92 1.09
N GLN A 322 16.61 18.83 0.22
CA GLN A 322 15.62 19.85 0.58
C GLN A 322 14.26 19.26 1.00
N ILE A 323 13.78 18.24 0.29
CA ILE A 323 12.54 17.51 0.61
C ILE A 323 12.68 16.83 1.98
N SER A 324 13.82 16.15 2.21
CA SER A 324 14.13 15.47 3.48
C SER A 324 14.14 16.46 4.66
N ASP A 325 14.83 17.59 4.52
CA ASP A 325 14.88 18.64 5.53
C ASP A 325 13.50 19.23 5.82
N ASN A 326 12.65 19.35 4.79
CA ASN A 326 11.29 19.83 4.98
C ASN A 326 10.42 18.81 5.74
N ILE A 327 10.51 17.52 5.40
CA ILE A 327 9.83 16.46 6.14
C ILE A 327 10.28 16.45 7.61
N GLU A 328 11.57 16.62 7.87
CA GLU A 328 12.13 16.67 9.24
C GLU A 328 11.56 17.85 10.04
N ARG A 329 11.50 19.05 9.44
CA ARG A 329 10.88 20.22 10.09
C ARG A 329 9.39 19.97 10.42
N GLN A 330 8.68 19.23 9.58
CA GLN A 330 7.27 18.91 9.81
C GLN A 330 7.04 17.87 10.95
N GLN A 331 8.11 17.27 11.48
CA GLN A 331 8.05 16.40 12.66
C GLN A 331 8.23 17.17 13.99
N GLN A 332 8.63 18.44 13.93
CA GLN A 332 8.78 19.29 15.10
C GLN A 332 7.41 19.66 15.71
N PRO A 333 7.37 20.13 16.98
CA PRO A 333 6.14 20.59 17.62
C PRO A 333 5.38 21.62 16.76
N GLY A 334 4.09 21.40 16.53
CA GLY A 334 3.26 22.20 15.64
C GLY A 334 3.38 21.83 14.15
N GLY A 335 4.26 20.90 13.79
CA GLY A 335 4.40 20.42 12.42
C GLY A 335 3.35 19.33 12.08
N ARG A 336 3.17 19.13 10.78
CA ARG A 336 2.14 18.20 10.25
C ARG A 336 2.30 16.77 10.75
N TYR A 337 3.53 16.31 10.93
CA TYR A 337 3.87 14.93 11.30
C TYR A 337 4.34 14.78 12.75
N GLU A 338 4.06 15.77 13.61
CA GLU A 338 4.45 15.74 15.03
C GLU A 338 4.07 14.42 15.73
N ASN A 339 2.85 13.92 15.46
CA ASN A 339 2.32 12.69 16.06
C ASN A 339 2.33 11.47 15.13
N ASP A 340 2.97 11.58 13.97
CA ASP A 340 3.04 10.53 12.94
C ASP A 340 4.47 10.41 12.39
N THR A 341 5.47 10.49 13.27
CA THR A 341 6.91 10.47 12.93
C THR A 341 7.35 9.16 12.30
N ASP A 342 6.69 8.04 12.62
CA ASP A 342 6.90 6.74 11.99
C ASP A 342 6.59 6.80 10.49
N HIS A 343 5.48 7.43 10.10
CA HIS A 343 5.10 7.65 8.70
C HIS A 343 6.06 8.64 8.03
N ALA A 344 6.32 9.78 8.66
CA ALA A 344 7.21 10.81 8.12
C ALA A 344 8.60 10.26 7.77
N SER A 345 9.17 9.41 8.64
CA SER A 345 10.48 8.78 8.43
C SER A 345 10.58 7.88 7.20
N LYS A 346 9.45 7.47 6.63
CA LYS A 346 9.38 6.61 5.44
C LYS A 346 9.05 7.36 4.14
N LEU A 347 8.63 8.62 4.24
CA LEU A 347 8.25 9.41 3.06
C LEU A 347 9.41 9.58 2.08
N ILE A 348 10.59 9.95 2.57
CA ILE A 348 11.74 10.19 1.70
C ILE A 348 12.21 8.91 0.99
N GLU A 349 12.14 7.76 1.66
CA GLU A 349 12.42 6.46 1.05
C GLU A 349 11.39 6.13 -0.04
N ASN A 350 10.10 6.41 0.19
CA ASN A 350 9.06 6.26 -0.82
C ASN A 350 9.28 7.21 -2.02
N VAL A 351 9.75 8.45 -1.80
CA VAL A 351 10.11 9.37 -2.90
C VAL A 351 11.20 8.78 -3.78
N HIS A 352 12.27 8.22 -3.20
CA HIS A 352 13.33 7.56 -3.98
C HIS A 352 12.79 6.39 -4.81
N ARG A 353 11.93 5.54 -4.22
CA ARG A 353 11.34 4.38 -4.90
C ARG A 353 10.43 4.79 -6.04
N VAL A 354 9.54 5.75 -5.81
CA VAL A 354 8.63 6.25 -6.85
C VAL A 354 9.41 6.95 -7.95
N ALA A 355 10.42 7.77 -7.64
CA ALA A 355 11.30 8.39 -8.64
C ALA A 355 12.02 7.34 -9.49
N ALA A 356 12.55 6.27 -8.89
CA ALA A 356 13.15 5.16 -9.60
C ALA A 356 12.14 4.43 -10.51
N ILE A 357 10.89 4.26 -10.08
CA ILE A 357 9.83 3.65 -10.89
C ILE A 357 9.48 4.55 -12.09
N LEU A 358 9.36 5.86 -11.89
CA LEU A 358 9.14 6.83 -12.97
C LEU A 358 10.29 6.79 -13.97
N HIS A 359 11.53 6.76 -13.48
CA HIS A 359 12.71 6.64 -14.31
C HIS A 359 12.70 5.36 -15.15
N CYS A 360 12.38 4.21 -14.55
CA CYS A 360 12.27 2.94 -15.29
C CYS A 360 11.21 2.98 -16.38
N LEU A 361 10.09 3.67 -16.16
CA LEU A 361 9.04 3.85 -17.18
C LEU A 361 9.50 4.75 -18.34
N ASN A 362 10.32 5.77 -18.05
CA ASN A 362 10.80 6.73 -19.06
C ASN A 362 12.03 6.22 -19.83
N SER A 363 13.01 5.66 -19.11
CA SER A 363 14.37 5.39 -19.60
C SER A 363 14.83 3.95 -19.41
N ASP A 364 13.92 3.02 -19.11
CA ASP A 364 14.22 1.66 -18.65
C ASP A 364 15.12 1.72 -17.39
N VAL A 365 16.06 0.78 -17.23
CA VAL A 365 16.99 0.75 -16.07
C VAL A 365 18.33 1.42 -16.40
N SER A 366 18.35 2.44 -17.26
CA SER A 366 19.56 3.11 -17.73
C SER A 366 19.64 4.56 -17.31
N GLY A 367 20.84 5.09 -17.09
CA GLY A 367 21.06 6.49 -16.75
C GLY A 367 20.94 6.83 -15.26
N GLN A 368 20.61 8.08 -14.97
CA GLN A 368 20.44 8.60 -13.62
C GLN A 368 19.01 9.12 -13.44
N ILE A 369 18.50 9.05 -12.23
CA ILE A 369 17.19 9.65 -11.88
C ILE A 369 17.36 11.17 -11.89
N GLU A 370 16.56 11.83 -12.71
CA GLU A 370 16.63 13.25 -12.91
C GLU A 370 15.76 14.07 -11.94
N LEU A 371 16.01 15.37 -11.85
CA LEU A 371 15.30 16.29 -10.97
C LEU A 371 13.78 16.21 -11.16
N GLU A 372 13.31 16.17 -12.40
CA GLU A 372 11.88 16.16 -12.70
C GLU A 372 11.19 14.92 -12.15
N GLU A 373 11.81 13.75 -12.25
CA GLU A 373 11.29 12.49 -11.73
C GLU A 373 11.20 12.51 -10.19
N VAL A 374 12.17 13.17 -9.53
CA VAL A 374 12.15 13.37 -8.07
C VAL A 374 11.02 14.30 -7.66
N LEU A 375 10.81 15.41 -8.37
CA LEU A 375 9.75 16.35 -8.05
C LEU A 375 8.36 15.73 -8.23
N GLN A 376 8.15 15.02 -9.34
CA GLN A 376 6.92 14.29 -9.59
C GLN A 376 6.68 13.20 -8.52
N ALA A 377 7.72 12.46 -8.15
CA ALA A 377 7.64 11.46 -7.09
C ALA A 377 7.26 12.07 -5.74
N ALA A 378 7.83 13.25 -5.42
CA ALA A 378 7.51 13.97 -4.19
C ALA A 378 6.05 14.41 -4.14
N GLU A 379 5.50 14.91 -5.24
CA GLU A 379 4.06 15.26 -5.34
C GLU A 379 3.17 14.03 -5.16
N ILE A 380 3.49 12.93 -5.84
CA ILE A 380 2.75 11.66 -5.74
C ILE A 380 2.77 11.12 -4.30
N VAL A 381 3.94 11.09 -3.67
CA VAL A 381 4.09 10.58 -2.30
C VAL A 381 3.38 11.49 -1.30
N SER A 382 3.45 12.83 -1.48
CA SER A 382 2.73 13.79 -0.67
C SER A 382 1.21 13.59 -0.76
N PHE A 383 0.69 13.41 -1.97
CA PHE A 383 -0.72 13.13 -2.21
C PHE A 383 -1.19 11.88 -1.46
N PHE A 384 -0.44 10.77 -1.53
CA PHE A 384 -0.78 9.56 -0.79
C PHE A 384 -0.54 9.68 0.72
N SER A 385 0.40 10.54 1.15
CA SER A 385 0.57 10.89 2.56
C SER A 385 -0.66 11.59 3.14
N ASP A 386 -1.32 12.48 2.36
CA ASP A 386 -2.58 13.11 2.78
C ASP A 386 -3.67 12.08 3.02
N HIS A 387 -3.77 11.09 2.14
CA HIS A 387 -4.71 10.00 2.31
C HIS A 387 -4.36 9.10 3.51
N TYR A 388 -3.07 8.83 3.75
CA TYR A 388 -2.62 8.13 4.95
C TYR A 388 -3.04 8.88 6.22
N MET A 389 -2.74 10.17 6.30
CA MET A 389 -3.07 11.02 7.44
C MET A 389 -4.58 11.03 7.70
N SER A 390 -5.40 11.12 6.66
CA SER A 390 -6.87 11.12 6.77
C SER A 390 -7.44 9.82 7.36
N LEU A 391 -6.73 8.70 7.23
CA LEU A 391 -7.18 7.41 7.73
C LEU A 391 -6.53 7.01 9.06
N PHE A 392 -5.26 7.34 9.28
CA PHE A 392 -4.44 6.72 10.33
C PHE A 392 -3.88 7.71 11.35
N SER A 393 -3.82 9.02 11.05
CA SER A 393 -3.38 10.02 12.02
C SER A 393 -4.48 10.31 13.04
N GLU A 394 -4.19 10.14 14.33
CA GLU A 394 -5.17 10.44 15.39
C GLU A 394 -5.43 11.93 15.51
N SER A 395 -4.40 12.77 15.39
CA SER A 395 -4.53 14.22 15.42
C SER A 395 -5.36 14.74 14.25
N TYR A 396 -5.09 14.29 13.04
CA TYR A 396 -5.86 14.64 11.86
C TYR A 396 -7.33 14.19 11.97
N LEU A 397 -7.56 12.97 12.47
CA LEU A 397 -8.90 12.44 12.71
C LEU A 397 -9.66 13.24 13.77
N LEU A 398 -8.96 13.70 14.83
CA LEU A 398 -9.53 14.54 15.85
C LEU A 398 -9.95 15.91 15.28
N THR A 399 -9.02 16.57 14.57
CA THR A 399 -9.31 17.86 13.90
C THR A 399 -10.47 17.73 12.93
N THR A 400 -10.48 16.72 12.07
CA THR A 400 -11.55 16.49 11.10
C THR A 400 -12.92 16.25 11.80
N ARG A 401 -12.93 15.46 12.88
CA ARG A 401 -14.15 15.23 13.67
C ARG A 401 -14.64 16.50 14.34
N ALA A 402 -13.73 17.29 14.88
CA ALA A 402 -14.04 18.55 15.52
C ALA A 402 -14.62 19.56 14.53
N GLU A 403 -14.05 19.69 13.34
CA GLU A 403 -14.58 20.55 12.28
C GLU A 403 -15.97 20.09 11.82
N GLN A 404 -16.16 18.81 11.54
CA GLN A 404 -17.49 18.27 11.16
C GLN A 404 -18.54 18.49 12.25
N LEU A 405 -18.12 18.32 13.51
CA LEU A 405 -19.00 18.59 14.65
C LEU A 405 -19.36 20.07 14.72
N TYR A 406 -18.38 20.95 14.63
CA TYR A 406 -18.59 22.40 14.69
C TYR A 406 -19.48 22.89 13.55
N GLU A 407 -19.22 22.46 12.34
CA GLU A 407 -20.04 22.80 11.17
C GLU A 407 -21.50 22.35 11.33
N TRP A 408 -21.73 21.14 11.84
CA TRP A 408 -23.06 20.63 12.12
C TRP A 408 -23.78 21.42 13.24
N ILE A 409 -23.05 21.73 14.31
CA ILE A 409 -23.59 22.54 15.43
C ILE A 409 -23.91 23.95 14.94
N TYR A 410 -22.99 24.58 14.19
CA TYR A 410 -23.15 25.92 13.66
C TYR A 410 -24.32 26.02 12.68
N ASN A 411 -24.49 25.04 11.81
CA ASN A 411 -25.66 24.95 10.94
C ASN A 411 -26.97 24.78 11.73
N SER A 412 -26.94 24.05 12.83
CA SER A 412 -28.10 23.96 13.73
C SER A 412 -28.43 25.30 14.40
N TYR A 413 -27.43 26.09 14.76
CA TYR A 413 -27.61 27.45 15.25
C TYR A 413 -28.25 28.36 14.18
N ILE A 414 -27.74 28.37 12.96
CA ILE A 414 -28.27 29.23 11.89
C ILE A 414 -29.70 28.83 11.50
N THR A 415 -29.96 27.54 11.35
CA THR A 415 -31.27 27.06 10.82
C THR A 415 -32.36 26.99 11.88
N LEU A 416 -32.03 26.66 13.13
CA LEU A 416 -32.96 26.42 14.21
C LEU A 416 -32.89 27.52 15.28
N GLY A 417 -31.93 28.43 15.19
CA GLY A 417 -31.70 29.47 16.17
C GLY A 417 -31.29 28.94 17.55
N VAL A 418 -30.72 27.76 17.67
CA VAL A 418 -30.39 27.10 18.95
C VAL A 418 -28.95 27.42 19.34
N ARG A 419 -28.75 28.19 20.44
CA ARG A 419 -27.43 28.52 20.98
C ARG A 419 -26.89 27.45 21.94
N TYR A 420 -27.74 26.86 22.75
CA TYR A 420 -27.36 25.93 23.79
C TYR A 420 -27.79 24.50 23.43
N LEU A 421 -26.85 23.57 23.35
CA LEU A 421 -27.09 22.18 22.97
C LEU A 421 -26.68 21.21 24.07
N ARG A 422 -27.56 20.26 24.41
CA ARG A 422 -27.17 19.14 25.28
C ARG A 422 -26.23 18.16 24.56
N CYS A 423 -25.16 17.74 25.20
CA CYS A 423 -24.27 16.73 24.64
C CYS A 423 -25.02 15.43 24.25
N ASN A 424 -25.99 15.01 25.04
CA ASN A 424 -26.81 13.84 24.72
C ASN A 424 -27.70 14.02 23.45
N TRP A 425 -28.06 15.23 23.12
CA TRP A 425 -28.79 15.54 21.89
C TRP A 425 -27.86 15.43 20.68
N VAL A 426 -26.63 15.88 20.82
CA VAL A 426 -25.58 15.74 19.81
C VAL A 426 -25.20 14.25 19.58
N ILE A 427 -25.09 13.45 20.65
CA ILE A 427 -24.84 12.00 20.53
C ILE A 427 -25.94 11.30 19.72
N LYS A 428 -27.20 11.75 19.85
CA LYS A 428 -28.34 11.12 19.16
C LYS A 428 -28.49 11.58 17.71
N ARG A 429 -28.11 12.79 17.37
CA ARG A 429 -28.46 13.45 16.09
C ARG A 429 -27.27 14.04 15.34
N GLY A 430 -26.14 14.17 15.98
CA GLY A 430 -24.92 14.71 15.42
C GLY A 430 -24.33 13.84 14.32
N PRO A 431 -23.20 14.26 13.75
CA PRO A 431 -22.49 13.50 12.74
C PRO A 431 -22.08 12.11 13.26
N ASP A 432 -22.07 11.11 12.38
CA ASP A 432 -21.78 9.72 12.74
C ASP A 432 -20.39 9.55 13.39
N CYS A 433 -19.43 10.40 13.02
CA CYS A 433 -18.08 10.38 13.55
C CYS A 433 -17.98 10.69 15.05
N VAL A 434 -18.99 11.35 15.64
CA VAL A 434 -19.03 11.74 17.06
C VAL A 434 -20.16 11.11 17.86
N ARG A 435 -21.02 10.28 17.28
CA ARG A 435 -22.15 9.63 18.00
C ARG A 435 -21.75 8.69 19.12
N LYS A 436 -20.48 8.26 19.18
CA LYS A 436 -19.92 7.49 20.30
C LYS A 436 -19.30 8.46 21.31
N GLY A 437 -19.74 8.44 22.56
CA GLY A 437 -19.41 9.44 23.59
C GLY A 437 -17.97 9.92 23.66
N LYS A 438 -16.97 9.01 23.67
CA LYS A 438 -15.54 9.39 23.76
C LYS A 438 -15.09 10.31 22.61
N PRO A 439 -15.35 10.02 21.31
CA PRO A 439 -15.02 10.93 20.21
C PRO A 439 -15.69 12.29 20.29
N LEU A 440 -16.93 12.38 20.82
CA LEU A 440 -17.59 13.66 21.02
C LEU A 440 -16.87 14.53 22.02
N TYR A 441 -16.53 13.97 23.20
CA TYR A 441 -15.86 14.75 24.24
C TYR A 441 -14.47 15.20 23.82
N GLN A 442 -13.71 14.38 23.13
CA GLN A 442 -12.42 14.77 22.55
C GLN A 442 -12.56 15.92 21.55
N ALA A 443 -13.54 15.85 20.65
CA ALA A 443 -13.80 16.92 19.68
C ALA A 443 -14.28 18.21 20.35
N LEU A 444 -15.10 18.12 21.40
CA LEU A 444 -15.54 19.29 22.17
C LEU A 444 -14.39 19.94 22.95
N GLU A 445 -13.53 19.15 23.58
CA GLU A 445 -12.32 19.63 24.27
C GLU A 445 -11.41 20.39 23.32
N PHE A 446 -11.12 19.81 22.14
CA PHE A 446 -10.34 20.46 21.09
C PHE A 446 -10.94 21.79 20.61
N LEU A 447 -12.28 21.86 20.42
CA LEU A 447 -12.96 23.10 20.02
C LEU A 447 -13.02 24.14 21.16
N GLU A 448 -13.07 23.69 22.40
CA GLU A 448 -13.03 24.57 23.59
C GLU A 448 -11.66 25.19 23.79
N GLU A 449 -10.57 24.42 23.58
CA GLU A 449 -9.18 24.94 23.57
C GLU A 449 -8.99 26.02 22.48
N GLN A 450 -9.68 25.89 21.35
CA GLN A 450 -9.70 26.91 20.28
C GLN A 450 -10.66 28.06 20.54
N HIS A 451 -11.32 28.11 21.69
CA HIS A 451 -12.30 29.16 22.06
C HIS A 451 -13.50 29.27 21.09
N ARG A 452 -13.81 28.22 20.36
CA ARG A 452 -14.91 28.19 19.36
C ARG A 452 -16.26 27.86 19.98
N LEU A 453 -16.26 27.19 21.12
CA LEU A 453 -17.45 26.87 21.92
C LEU A 453 -17.02 26.74 23.40
N LYS A 454 -18.00 26.59 24.30
CA LYS A 454 -17.77 26.30 25.70
C LYS A 454 -18.64 25.16 26.15
N VAL A 455 -18.08 24.23 26.93
CA VAL A 455 -18.84 23.15 27.54
C VAL A 455 -18.95 23.37 29.05
N PHE A 456 -20.15 23.33 29.60
CA PHE A 456 -20.35 23.45 31.02
C PHE A 456 -21.36 22.44 31.54
N ASN A 457 -21.27 22.11 32.82
CA ASN A 457 -22.20 21.20 33.47
C ASN A 457 -23.41 21.96 34.00
N HIS A 458 -24.59 21.53 33.66
CA HIS A 458 -25.85 22.03 34.22
C HIS A 458 -26.67 20.86 34.78
N LYS A 459 -26.82 20.82 36.12
CA LYS A 459 -27.56 19.77 36.85
C LYS A 459 -27.03 18.36 36.53
N LYS A 460 -27.65 17.64 35.58
CA LYS A 460 -27.33 16.24 35.23
C LYS A 460 -26.75 16.09 33.81
N TYR A 461 -26.52 17.17 33.08
CA TYR A 461 -26.04 17.09 31.69
C TYR A 461 -24.98 18.12 31.37
N ASN A 462 -24.09 17.80 30.44
CA ASN A 462 -23.18 18.73 29.81
C ASN A 462 -23.91 19.48 28.69
N VAL A 463 -23.77 20.80 28.67
CA VAL A 463 -24.36 21.72 27.71
C VAL A 463 -23.23 22.44 26.96
N ILE A 464 -23.40 22.57 25.67
CA ILE A 464 -22.51 23.29 24.74
C ILE A 464 -23.12 24.68 24.53
N ASP A 465 -22.31 25.73 24.75
CA ASP A 465 -22.63 27.11 24.36
C ASP A 465 -21.83 27.45 23.09
N LEU A 466 -22.52 27.85 22.03
CA LEU A 466 -21.93 28.15 20.73
C LEU A 466 -21.39 29.57 20.61
N LEU A 467 -21.74 30.43 21.55
CA LEU A 467 -21.30 31.83 21.57
C LEU A 467 -20.61 32.16 22.90
N PRO A 468 -19.43 31.55 23.18
CA PRO A 468 -18.78 31.64 24.50
C PRO A 468 -18.28 33.05 24.82
N THR A 469 -18.19 33.94 23.84
CA THR A 469 -17.76 35.34 24.01
C THR A 469 -18.93 36.27 24.39
N PHE A 470 -20.16 35.81 24.33
CA PHE A 470 -21.36 36.59 24.70
C PHE A 470 -21.85 36.18 26.09
N ASP A 471 -22.43 37.13 26.80
CA ASP A 471 -23.02 36.89 28.11
C ASP A 471 -24.05 35.74 28.08
N HIS A 472 -24.16 35.04 29.19
CA HIS A 472 -25.14 33.96 29.33
C HIS A 472 -26.54 34.49 29.26
N ASP A 473 -27.35 33.94 28.33
CA ASP A 473 -28.76 34.29 28.15
C ASP A 473 -29.62 33.20 28.80
N GLU A 474 -30.10 33.46 30.02
CA GLU A 474 -30.91 32.54 30.80
C GLU A 474 -32.24 32.21 30.11
N SER A 475 -32.88 33.21 29.46
CA SER A 475 -34.14 33.00 28.74
C SER A 475 -33.95 32.09 27.54
N LYS A 476 -32.94 32.35 26.74
CA LYS A 476 -32.55 31.53 25.58
C LYS A 476 -32.12 30.14 25.98
N PHE A 477 -31.37 30.04 27.08
CA PHE A 477 -30.92 28.76 27.63
C PHE A 477 -32.09 27.86 27.99
N ASN A 478 -33.05 28.37 28.77
CA ASN A 478 -34.26 27.62 29.17
C ASN A 478 -35.13 27.23 27.97
N TYR A 479 -35.28 28.13 27.00
CA TYR A 479 -35.99 27.86 25.75
C TYR A 479 -35.37 26.74 24.97
N ASP A 480 -34.06 26.83 24.67
CA ASP A 480 -33.31 25.85 23.86
C ASP A 480 -33.34 24.46 24.49
N LEU A 481 -33.17 24.36 25.82
CA LEU A 481 -33.25 23.07 26.51
C LEU A 481 -34.61 22.45 26.54
N SER A 482 -35.69 23.27 26.69
CA SER A 482 -37.08 22.79 26.66
C SER A 482 -37.47 22.29 25.27
N TRP A 483 -37.07 23.02 24.23
CA TRP A 483 -37.27 22.65 22.82
C TRP A 483 -36.65 21.30 22.47
N GLN A 484 -35.40 21.03 22.89
CA GLN A 484 -34.73 19.75 22.68
C GLN A 484 -35.42 18.58 23.37
N THR A 485 -36.11 18.83 24.49
CA THR A 485 -36.86 17.80 25.22
C THR A 485 -38.16 17.41 24.50
N ASN A 486 -38.80 18.36 23.84
CA ASN A 486 -40.10 18.19 23.19
C ASN A 486 -40.00 17.73 21.72
N MET A 487 -38.81 17.70 21.14
CA MET A 487 -38.63 17.18 19.78
C MET A 487 -38.84 15.67 19.72
N PRO A 488 -39.70 15.17 18.81
CA PRO A 488 -39.88 13.73 18.64
C PRO A 488 -38.51 13.05 18.27
N SER A 489 -38.29 11.89 18.84
CA SER A 489 -37.16 11.04 18.49
C SER A 489 -37.40 10.43 17.11
N ASN A 490 -37.18 11.19 16.05
CA ASN A 490 -37.12 10.60 14.72
C ASN A 490 -35.89 9.69 14.67
N ARG A 491 -36.14 8.41 14.46
CA ARG A 491 -35.16 7.36 14.20
C ARG A 491 -34.44 7.55 12.88
#